data_0289f51eea40e60204e7df9c9582f8d5
#
_entry.id   0289f51eea40e60204e7df9c9582f8d5
#
_cell.length_a   1.000
_cell.length_b   1.000
_cell.length_c   1.000
_cell.angle_alpha   90.00
_cell.angle_beta   90.00
_cell.angle_gamma   90.00
#
_symmetry.space_group_name_H-M   'P 1'
#
loop_
_entity.id
_entity.type
_entity.pdbx_description
1 polymer ?
#
loop_
_entity_poly.entity_id
_entity_poly.type
_entity_poly.pdbx_seq_one_letter_code
_entity_poly.pdbx_strand_id
1 'polypeptide(L)'
;EKLKSYLIEKHRNERVCRDVTHVASNVIYPKDKLTYLGNVINAKSREFYEMHGVEIIEDGLEKLRSNEELVVMTTKHCVRYANNICCKEIGKPAESLYLFNEKGRFRLDFDCRNCCMKVIKEK
;
A
#
# COMPACT_ATOMS: atom_id res chain seq x y z
N GLU A 1 -12.87 -18.97 29.62
CA GLU A 1 -13.88 -18.29 28.76
C GLU A 1 -14.45 -17.03 29.42
N LYS A 2 -14.89 -17.08 30.70
CA LYS A 2 -15.45 -15.92 31.39
C LYS A 2 -14.53 -14.70 31.49
N LEU A 3 -13.22 -14.89 31.68
CA LEU A 3 -12.24 -13.80 31.73
C LEU A 3 -12.06 -13.14 30.35
N LYS A 4 -12.05 -13.94 29.27
CA LYS A 4 -11.94 -13.46 27.90
C LYS A 4 -13.16 -12.61 27.52
N SER A 5 -14.36 -13.08 27.84
CA SER A 5 -15.60 -12.34 27.59
C SER A 5 -15.63 -11.02 28.38
N TYR A 6 -15.23 -11.04 29.65
CA TYR A 6 -15.12 -9.84 30.49
C TYR A 6 -14.14 -8.80 29.91
N LEU A 7 -12.94 -9.23 29.46
CA LEU A 7 -11.94 -8.33 28.88
C LEU A 7 -12.42 -7.72 27.55
N ILE A 8 -13.11 -8.50 26.71
CA ILE A 8 -13.68 -8.00 25.45
C ILE A 8 -14.77 -6.95 25.74
N GLU A 9 -15.64 -7.21 26.71
CA GLU A 9 -16.71 -6.29 27.08
C GLU A 9 -16.16 -5.01 27.72
N LYS A 10 -15.16 -5.13 28.58
CA LYS A 10 -14.45 -3.99 29.18
C LYS A 10 -13.79 -3.13 28.10
N HIS A 11 -13.06 -3.72 27.17
CA HIS A 11 -12.44 -2.98 26.04
C HIS A 11 -13.47 -2.32 25.12
N ARG A 12 -14.65 -2.91 24.95
CA ARG A 12 -15.74 -2.32 24.17
C ARG A 12 -16.32 -1.08 24.84
N ASN A 13 -16.49 -1.12 26.17
CA ASN A 13 -17.07 -0.04 26.97
C ASN A 13 -16.06 1.10 27.20
N GLU A 14 -14.75 0.81 27.20
CA GLU A 14 -13.68 1.80 27.36
C GLU A 14 -13.26 2.47 26.03
N ARG A 15 -13.84 2.08 24.89
CA ARG A 15 -13.63 2.81 23.62
C ARG A 15 -14.26 4.18 23.73
N VAL A 16 -13.44 5.14 24.12
CA VAL A 16 -13.76 6.55 23.92
C VAL A 16 -13.79 6.78 22.40
N CYS A 17 -15.00 6.83 21.83
CA CYS A 17 -15.19 7.40 20.51
C CYS A 17 -14.73 8.86 20.61
N ARG A 18 -13.55 9.17 20.11
CA ARG A 18 -13.19 10.57 19.90
C ARG A 18 -14.19 11.12 18.88
N ASP A 19 -14.97 12.09 19.26
CA ASP A 19 -15.71 12.92 18.32
C ASP A 19 -14.65 13.59 17.44
N VAL A 20 -14.42 12.98 16.28
CA VAL A 20 -13.59 13.59 15.26
C VAL A 20 -14.45 14.70 14.65
N THR A 21 -14.39 15.89 15.24
CA THR A 21 -14.87 17.08 14.58
C THR A 21 -14.02 17.22 13.30
N HIS A 22 -14.64 16.94 12.18
CA HIS A 22 -14.03 17.19 10.88
C HIS A 22 -13.86 18.72 10.73
N VAL A 23 -12.68 19.20 11.10
CA VAL A 23 -12.30 20.57 10.75
C VAL A 23 -12.07 20.55 9.25
N ALA A 24 -12.92 21.25 8.51
CA ALA A 24 -12.70 21.46 7.09
C ALA A 24 -11.34 22.17 6.93
N SER A 25 -10.36 21.48 6.39
CA SER A 25 -9.06 22.08 6.11
C SER A 25 -9.07 22.61 4.68
N ASN A 26 -8.74 23.89 4.49
CA ASN A 26 -8.53 24.49 3.18
C ASN A 26 -7.09 24.25 2.66
N VAL A 27 -6.43 23.23 3.18
CA VAL A 27 -5.06 22.91 2.80
C VAL A 27 -5.07 22.22 1.43
N ILE A 28 -4.34 22.79 0.48
CA ILE A 28 -4.14 22.19 -0.84
C ILE A 28 -3.32 20.92 -0.69
N TYR A 29 -3.76 19.86 -1.34
CA TYR A 29 -3.00 18.59 -1.37
C TYR A 29 -1.70 18.79 -2.17
N PRO A 30 -0.56 18.24 -1.71
CA PRO A 30 0.77 18.53 -2.30
C PRO A 30 1.00 17.94 -3.70
N LYS A 31 0.02 17.23 -4.26
CA LYS A 31 0.06 16.64 -5.60
C LYS A 31 -1.21 16.99 -6.35
N ASP A 32 -1.08 17.41 -7.59
CA ASP A 32 -2.17 17.68 -8.54
C ASP A 32 -2.71 16.40 -9.20
N LYS A 33 -1.91 15.32 -9.17
CA LYS A 33 -2.26 14.02 -9.75
C LYS A 33 -2.09 12.89 -8.73
N LEU A 34 -3.12 12.04 -8.63
CA LEU A 34 -3.10 10.76 -7.93
C LEU A 34 -3.19 9.60 -8.93
N THR A 35 -2.23 8.71 -8.86
CA THR A 35 -2.26 7.43 -9.58
C THR A 35 -3.03 6.39 -8.77
N TYR A 36 -3.21 5.19 -9.31
CA TYR A 36 -3.83 4.06 -8.61
C TYR A 36 -3.22 3.77 -7.22
N LEU A 37 -1.97 4.16 -6.98
CA LEU A 37 -1.31 4.06 -5.67
C LEU A 37 -1.93 4.97 -4.61
N GLY A 38 -2.72 5.97 -4.99
CA GLY A 38 -3.51 6.79 -4.08
C GLY A 38 -4.70 6.05 -3.47
N ASN A 39 -5.00 4.86 -4.00
CA ASN A 39 -6.05 3.96 -3.50
C ASN A 39 -7.43 4.61 -3.38
N VAL A 40 -7.80 5.42 -4.37
CA VAL A 40 -9.11 6.09 -4.42
C VAL A 40 -10.14 5.14 -5.02
N ILE A 41 -10.96 4.51 -4.17
CA ILE A 41 -11.92 3.47 -4.60
C ILE A 41 -13.39 3.86 -4.40
N ASN A 42 -13.67 4.93 -3.68
CA ASN A 42 -15.04 5.37 -3.41
C ASN A 42 -15.24 6.87 -3.69
N ALA A 43 -16.51 7.27 -3.84
CA ALA A 43 -16.88 8.64 -4.17
C ALA A 43 -16.45 9.65 -3.10
N LYS A 44 -16.50 9.29 -1.82
CA LYS A 44 -16.13 10.18 -0.72
C LYS A 44 -14.64 10.50 -0.69
N SER A 45 -13.79 9.50 -0.94
CA SER A 45 -12.35 9.74 -1.05
C SER A 45 -12.00 10.58 -2.29
N ARG A 46 -12.72 10.40 -3.39
CA ARG A 46 -12.55 11.22 -4.60
C ARG A 46 -12.94 12.66 -4.33
N GLU A 47 -14.13 12.91 -3.79
CA GLU A 47 -14.63 14.22 -3.39
C GLU A 47 -13.64 14.95 -2.46
N PHE A 48 -13.07 14.22 -1.49
CA PHE A 48 -12.07 14.78 -0.58
C PHE A 48 -10.85 15.32 -1.34
N TYR A 49 -10.27 14.54 -2.24
CA TYR A 49 -9.09 14.98 -2.98
C TYR A 49 -9.40 16.11 -3.97
N GLU A 50 -10.57 16.09 -4.63
CA GLU A 50 -11.03 17.15 -5.51
C GLU A 50 -11.19 18.48 -4.74
N MET A 51 -11.79 18.46 -3.56
CA MET A 51 -11.89 19.63 -2.69
C MET A 51 -10.54 20.19 -2.24
N HIS A 52 -9.50 19.35 -2.22
CA HIS A 52 -8.14 19.73 -1.86
C HIS A 52 -7.25 20.03 -3.07
N GLY A 53 -7.83 20.22 -4.26
CA GLY A 53 -7.15 20.71 -5.45
C GLY A 53 -6.45 19.62 -6.28
N VAL A 54 -6.80 18.35 -6.12
CA VAL A 54 -6.29 17.29 -6.99
C VAL A 54 -7.10 17.24 -8.28
N GLU A 55 -6.44 17.48 -9.41
CA GLU A 55 -7.10 17.58 -10.72
C GLU A 55 -7.30 16.21 -11.39
N ILE A 56 -6.33 15.31 -11.23
CA ILE A 56 -6.34 14.00 -11.88
C ILE A 56 -6.32 12.91 -10.80
N ILE A 57 -7.38 12.10 -10.75
CA ILE A 57 -7.52 11.02 -9.79
C ILE A 57 -7.81 9.72 -10.52
N GLU A 58 -6.81 8.83 -10.57
CA GLU A 58 -6.97 7.46 -11.07
C GLU A 58 -7.68 6.60 -10.00
N ASP A 59 -8.48 5.65 -10.45
CA ASP A 59 -9.11 4.69 -9.53
C ASP A 59 -8.08 3.77 -8.89
N GLY A 60 -8.35 3.34 -7.67
CA GLY A 60 -7.53 2.38 -6.95
C GLY A 60 -7.49 1.01 -7.62
N LEU A 61 -6.50 0.21 -7.24
CA LEU A 61 -6.17 -1.08 -7.87
C LEU A 61 -7.36 -2.05 -7.94
N GLU A 62 -8.26 -2.02 -6.96
CA GLU A 62 -9.45 -2.87 -6.89
C GLU A 62 -10.46 -2.60 -8.00
N LYS A 63 -10.47 -1.38 -8.53
CA LYS A 63 -11.33 -0.99 -9.65
C LYS A 63 -10.64 -1.09 -11.00
N LEU A 64 -9.31 -1.07 -11.02
CA LEU A 64 -8.54 -1.17 -12.26
C LEU A 64 -8.67 -2.60 -12.84
N ARG A 65 -9.35 -2.71 -13.98
CA ARG A 65 -9.35 -3.92 -14.81
C ARG A 65 -8.22 -3.83 -15.84
N SER A 66 -7.00 -3.66 -15.39
CA SER A 66 -5.85 -3.52 -16.28
C SER A 66 -5.13 -4.85 -16.47
N ASN A 67 -4.77 -5.14 -17.71
CA ASN A 67 -3.86 -6.23 -18.07
C ASN A 67 -2.39 -5.77 -18.09
N GLU A 68 -2.10 -4.61 -17.53
CA GLU A 68 -0.75 -4.07 -17.43
C GLU A 68 0.00 -4.60 -16.21
N GLU A 69 1.31 -4.51 -16.24
CA GLU A 69 2.13 -4.77 -15.07
C GLU A 69 1.86 -3.71 -14.00
N LEU A 70 1.46 -4.13 -12.82
CA LEU A 70 1.10 -3.25 -11.72
C LEU A 70 1.90 -3.56 -10.46
N VAL A 71 2.44 -2.52 -9.83
CA VAL A 71 3.05 -2.63 -8.50
C VAL A 71 1.94 -2.80 -7.48
N VAL A 72 1.83 -4.00 -6.91
CA VAL A 72 0.79 -4.33 -5.94
C VAL A 72 1.24 -4.15 -4.49
N MET A 73 2.56 -4.12 -4.25
CA MET A 73 3.12 -3.89 -2.92
C MET A 73 4.52 -3.27 -3.03
N THR A 74 4.82 -2.35 -2.11
CA THR A 74 6.19 -1.87 -1.85
C THR A 74 6.52 -2.11 -0.40
N THR A 75 7.68 -2.72 -0.13
CA THR A 75 8.09 -3.09 1.22
C THR A 75 9.57 -2.75 1.48
N LYS A 76 9.90 -2.43 2.71
CA LYS A 76 11.30 -2.32 3.19
C LYS A 76 11.92 -3.68 3.47
N HIS A 77 11.12 -4.72 3.67
CA HIS A 77 11.63 -6.09 3.78
C HIS A 77 12.16 -6.54 2.41
N CYS A 78 13.42 -6.91 2.34
CA CYS A 78 14.07 -7.36 1.12
C CYS A 78 14.43 -8.83 1.25
N VAL A 79 13.83 -9.69 0.42
CA VAL A 79 14.09 -11.14 0.47
C VAL A 79 15.53 -11.49 0.11
N ARG A 80 16.21 -10.67 -0.70
CA ARG A 80 17.65 -10.87 -1.00
C ARG A 80 18.51 -10.63 0.23
N TYR A 81 18.24 -9.56 0.95
CA TYR A 81 18.96 -9.27 2.19
C TYR A 81 18.72 -10.37 3.24
N ALA A 82 17.46 -10.77 3.42
CA ALA A 82 17.09 -11.83 4.35
C ALA A 82 17.75 -13.21 4.05
N ASN A 83 18.11 -13.45 2.79
CA ASN A 83 18.77 -14.69 2.36
C ASN A 83 20.28 -14.53 2.11
N ASN A 84 20.90 -13.44 2.54
CA ASN A 84 22.33 -13.16 2.35
C ASN A 84 22.79 -13.14 0.89
N ILE A 85 21.90 -12.72 -0.03
CA ILE A 85 22.18 -12.56 -1.47
C ILE A 85 21.99 -11.11 -1.93
N CYS A 86 22.19 -10.15 -1.01
CA CYS A 86 22.07 -8.73 -1.31
C CYS A 86 23.15 -8.30 -2.32
N CYS A 87 22.75 -7.66 -3.41
CA CYS A 87 23.68 -7.22 -4.45
C CYS A 87 24.71 -6.21 -3.95
N LYS A 88 24.38 -5.40 -2.95
CA LYS A 88 25.34 -4.44 -2.34
C LYS A 88 26.47 -5.14 -1.59
N GLU A 89 26.19 -6.31 -1.02
CA GLU A 89 27.17 -7.08 -0.24
C GLU A 89 27.98 -8.03 -1.12
N ILE A 90 27.31 -8.65 -2.12
CA ILE A 90 27.94 -9.68 -2.96
C ILE A 90 28.61 -9.07 -4.20
N GLY A 91 28.19 -7.85 -4.62
CA GLY A 91 28.77 -7.15 -5.79
C GLY A 91 28.42 -7.80 -7.14
N LYS A 92 27.46 -8.73 -7.19
CA LYS A 92 27.02 -9.40 -8.43
C LYS A 92 25.61 -8.95 -8.82
N PRO A 93 25.32 -8.81 -10.13
CA PRO A 93 23.95 -8.63 -10.59
C PRO A 93 23.12 -9.83 -10.15
N ALA A 94 21.97 -9.57 -9.58
CA ALA A 94 21.16 -10.62 -9.04
C ALA A 94 20.08 -11.04 -10.04
N GLU A 95 19.82 -12.34 -10.09
CA GLU A 95 18.77 -12.94 -10.90
C GLU A 95 17.38 -12.42 -10.48
N SER A 96 16.44 -12.45 -11.42
CA SER A 96 15.05 -12.11 -11.13
C SER A 96 14.44 -13.13 -10.18
N LEU A 97 13.80 -12.66 -9.13
CA LEU A 97 13.08 -13.50 -8.18
C LEU A 97 11.58 -13.33 -8.37
N TYR A 98 10.84 -14.37 -8.08
CA TYR A 98 9.39 -14.43 -8.24
C TYR A 98 8.73 -15.00 -6.99
N LEU A 99 7.53 -14.49 -6.69
CA LEU A 99 6.61 -15.10 -5.75
C LEU A 99 5.49 -15.79 -6.53
N PHE A 100 5.05 -16.93 -6.01
CA PHE A 100 3.96 -17.72 -6.60
C PHE A 100 2.87 -17.90 -5.56
N ASN A 101 1.63 -17.78 -5.98
CA ASN A 101 0.46 -18.17 -5.19
C ASN A 101 -0.59 -18.80 -6.12
N GLU A 102 -1.73 -19.19 -5.56
CA GLU A 102 -2.85 -19.77 -6.32
C GLU A 102 -3.41 -18.84 -7.43
N LYS A 103 -3.18 -17.52 -7.30
CA LYS A 103 -3.68 -16.49 -8.23
C LYS A 103 -2.66 -16.12 -9.31
N GLY A 104 -1.43 -16.62 -9.24
CA GLY A 104 -0.44 -16.37 -10.28
C GLY A 104 0.97 -16.10 -9.80
N ARG A 105 1.76 -15.54 -10.70
CA ARG A 105 3.17 -15.21 -10.52
C ARG A 105 3.33 -13.70 -10.34
N PHE A 106 4.20 -13.31 -9.43
CA PHE A 106 4.57 -11.93 -9.16
C PHE A 106 6.07 -11.77 -9.26
N ARG A 107 6.52 -10.82 -10.05
CA ARG A 107 7.94 -10.47 -10.18
C ARG A 107 8.36 -9.57 -9.04
N LEU A 108 9.56 -9.80 -8.51
CA LEU A 108 10.17 -8.95 -7.50
C LEU A 108 11.16 -7.99 -8.15
N ASP A 109 10.93 -6.70 -7.96
CA ASP A 109 11.82 -5.63 -8.40
C ASP A 109 12.50 -5.00 -7.18
N PHE A 110 13.82 -4.81 -7.26
CA PHE A 110 14.66 -4.41 -6.13
C PHE A 110 15.26 -3.03 -6.34
N ASP A 111 14.70 -2.04 -5.68
CA ASP A 111 15.29 -0.70 -5.61
C ASP A 111 16.38 -0.69 -4.54
N CYS A 112 17.59 -1.08 -4.93
CA CYS A 112 18.72 -1.17 -4.02
C CYS A 112 19.22 0.21 -3.53
N ARG A 113 18.90 1.31 -4.23
CA ARG A 113 19.25 2.68 -3.77
C ARG A 113 18.47 3.03 -2.51
N ASN A 114 17.17 2.81 -2.56
CA ASN A 114 16.23 3.13 -1.48
C ASN A 114 16.02 1.98 -0.49
N CYS A 115 16.71 0.85 -0.67
CA CYS A 115 16.56 -0.37 0.13
C CYS A 115 15.09 -0.78 0.25
N CYS A 116 14.39 -0.87 -0.87
CA CYS A 116 13.01 -1.35 -0.92
C CYS A 116 12.81 -2.37 -2.05
N MET A 117 11.79 -3.19 -1.87
CA MET A 117 11.40 -4.22 -2.83
C MET A 117 9.95 -3.95 -3.27
N LYS A 118 9.71 -4.06 -4.56
CA LYS A 118 8.37 -3.97 -5.15
C LYS A 118 7.92 -5.35 -5.60
N VAL A 119 6.67 -5.66 -5.35
CA VAL A 119 5.99 -6.84 -5.88
C VAL A 119 5.15 -6.39 -7.05
N ILE A 120 5.40 -6.95 -8.21
CA ILE A 120 4.76 -6.57 -9.47
C ILE A 120 3.92 -7.75 -9.95
N LYS A 121 2.62 -7.50 -10.14
CA LYS A 121 1.75 -8.45 -10.82
C LYS A 121 2.10 -8.42 -12.30
N GLU A 122 2.54 -9.54 -12.84
CA GLU A 122 2.72 -9.72 -14.29
C GLU A 122 1.36 -10.01 -14.96
N LYS A 123 1.34 -9.89 -16.27
CA LYS A 123 0.14 -10.17 -17.09
C LYS A 123 -0.32 -11.62 -16.97
#